data_cc3d5e9b124e6d6af90ccc4987628ab3
#
_entry.id   cc3d5e9b124e6d6af90ccc4987628ab3
#
_cell.length_a   1.000
_cell.length_b   1.000
_cell.length_c   1.000
_cell.angle_alpha   90.00
_cell.angle_beta   90.00
_cell.angle_gamma   90.00
#
_symmetry.space_group_name_H-M   'P 1'
#
loop_
_entity.id
_entity.type
_entity.pdbx_description
1 polymer ?
#
loop_
_entity_poly.entity_id
_entity_poly.type
_entity_poly.pdbx_seq_one_letter_code
_entity_poly.pdbx_strand_id
1 'polypeptide(L)'
;MKQMVCEMCGGTDLVKKDGVFVCQTCGTKYSIEEARKMMIEGNVDVSGSTVKVDDSDKIENYLMMAQNAYDAGNQKEAENYCNKIIETEPDNYQAWLLKGKAAGWQSTLRKIRIEESVSAFNKALDNAPEEKLEETKKKIGVEIIKLCLALMKLCCDNFEKYPSEENAKEIEQFALLSQMYALKLVSRCGQDLEDFKSKVAILINISCVAAWEDVIKKEYERDTHPSSYEYEKYFKRSKCLIALTQIAIDLSDNDDKEDVRRYKNMITYLTALINSCSYKFDSYGGCTKDLTLSTETKNNYINKIMEYHKKIKEIDPTYEIPQNPQNTIASSGGCYVATAVYGSYDCPEVWTLRRYRDKDLAATWHGRAFIYIYYAISPTLVKWFGHTVWFKKMWRGKLDHMVKKLQDKGYEDTPYEDKEW
;
A
#
# COMPACT_ATOMS: atom_id res chain seq x y z
N MET A 1 -56.74 4.04 9.75
CA MET A 1 -56.81 2.67 9.23
C MET A 1 -57.46 2.72 7.85
N LYS A 2 -56.76 2.27 6.80
CA LYS A 2 -57.35 2.17 5.46
C LYS A 2 -58.44 1.12 5.48
N GLN A 3 -59.65 1.52 5.07
CA GLN A 3 -60.79 0.64 4.97
C GLN A 3 -60.66 -0.15 3.66
N MET A 4 -60.64 -1.48 3.74
CA MET A 4 -60.66 -2.33 2.55
C MET A 4 -62.07 -2.27 1.94
N VAL A 5 -62.15 -2.18 0.62
CA VAL A 5 -63.41 -2.15 -0.12
C VAL A 5 -63.51 -3.42 -0.97
N CYS A 6 -64.57 -4.14 -0.85
CA CYS A 6 -64.82 -5.34 -1.63
C CYS A 6 -64.99 -5.00 -3.12
N GLU A 7 -64.13 -5.54 -3.98
CA GLU A 7 -64.17 -5.29 -5.44
C GLU A 7 -65.49 -5.77 -6.11
N MET A 8 -66.17 -6.74 -5.50
CA MET A 8 -67.37 -7.32 -6.06
C MET A 8 -68.61 -6.53 -5.74
N CYS A 9 -68.76 -5.91 -4.56
CA CYS A 9 -69.95 -5.26 -4.14
C CYS A 9 -69.81 -3.85 -3.56
N GLY A 10 -68.58 -3.34 -3.47
CA GLY A 10 -68.26 -2.06 -2.87
C GLY A 10 -68.44 -2.00 -1.34
N GLY A 11 -68.75 -3.11 -0.70
CA GLY A 11 -68.88 -3.18 0.76
C GLY A 11 -67.57 -3.02 1.49
N THR A 12 -67.60 -2.31 2.62
CA THR A 12 -66.34 -1.98 3.40
C THR A 12 -66.18 -2.86 4.64
N ASP A 13 -67.11 -3.77 4.88
CA ASP A 13 -67.08 -4.68 6.03
C ASP A 13 -66.45 -6.02 5.64
N LEU A 14 -65.12 -6.07 5.72
CA LEU A 14 -64.32 -7.28 5.50
C LEU A 14 -63.74 -7.77 6.83
N VAL A 15 -64.07 -8.98 7.23
CA VAL A 15 -63.60 -9.61 8.47
C VAL A 15 -62.67 -10.75 8.17
N LYS A 16 -61.54 -10.80 8.88
CA LYS A 16 -60.57 -11.91 8.78
C LYS A 16 -61.13 -13.14 9.52
N LYS A 17 -61.34 -14.25 8.78
CA LYS A 17 -61.83 -15.50 9.32
C LYS A 17 -61.04 -16.65 8.68
N ASP A 18 -60.51 -17.56 9.50
CA ASP A 18 -59.78 -18.75 9.06
C ASP A 18 -58.64 -18.46 8.04
N GLY A 19 -57.92 -17.35 8.22
CA GLY A 19 -56.77 -17.01 7.38
C GLY A 19 -57.11 -16.28 6.07
N VAL A 20 -58.42 -15.99 5.80
CA VAL A 20 -58.87 -15.24 4.64
C VAL A 20 -59.73 -14.04 5.08
N PHE A 21 -59.85 -13.01 4.24
CA PHE A 21 -60.78 -11.89 4.46
C PHE A 21 -62.09 -12.18 3.77
N VAL A 22 -63.22 -12.11 4.50
CA VAL A 22 -64.58 -12.37 4.00
C VAL A 22 -65.42 -11.09 4.04
N CYS A 23 -65.93 -10.67 2.90
CA CYS A 23 -66.91 -9.56 2.84
C CYS A 23 -68.17 -9.97 3.48
N GLN A 24 -68.63 -9.25 4.51
CA GLN A 24 -69.88 -9.56 5.23
C GLN A 24 -71.14 -9.21 4.41
N THR A 25 -71.00 -8.38 3.38
CA THR A 25 -72.13 -7.97 2.51
C THR A 25 -72.45 -9.00 1.43
N CYS A 26 -71.40 -9.58 0.75
CA CYS A 26 -71.64 -10.47 -0.39
C CYS A 26 -70.93 -11.85 -0.23
N GLY A 27 -70.21 -12.10 0.85
CA GLY A 27 -69.61 -13.39 1.13
C GLY A 27 -68.30 -13.68 0.33
N THR A 28 -67.88 -12.77 -0.51
CA THR A 28 -66.61 -12.95 -1.30
C THR A 28 -65.45 -13.08 -0.37
N LYS A 29 -64.57 -14.07 -0.66
CA LYS A 29 -63.37 -14.35 0.12
C LYS A 29 -62.14 -13.87 -0.63
N TYR A 30 -61.21 -13.24 0.09
CA TYR A 30 -59.90 -12.75 -0.42
C TYR A 30 -58.76 -13.36 0.38
N SER A 31 -57.73 -13.81 -0.32
CA SER A 31 -56.47 -14.23 0.32
C SER A 31 -55.78 -13.04 0.99
N ILE A 32 -54.82 -13.30 1.88
CA ILE A 32 -54.03 -12.24 2.52
C ILE A 32 -53.28 -11.40 1.48
N GLU A 33 -52.82 -12.03 0.38
CA GLU A 33 -52.12 -11.34 -0.69
C GLU A 33 -53.02 -10.43 -1.52
N GLU A 34 -54.23 -10.87 -1.87
CA GLU A 34 -55.26 -10.06 -2.54
C GLU A 34 -55.73 -8.90 -1.66
N ALA A 35 -55.94 -9.13 -0.38
CA ALA A 35 -56.29 -8.09 0.58
C ALA A 35 -55.16 -7.04 0.73
N ARG A 36 -53.88 -7.46 0.66
CA ARG A 36 -52.74 -6.54 0.63
C ARG A 36 -52.70 -5.70 -0.64
N LYS A 37 -52.99 -6.28 -1.82
CA LYS A 37 -53.07 -5.54 -3.08
C LYS A 37 -54.18 -4.47 -3.03
N MET A 38 -55.34 -4.78 -2.52
CA MET A 38 -56.42 -3.83 -2.33
C MET A 38 -56.06 -2.66 -1.41
N MET A 39 -55.16 -2.86 -0.44
CA MET A 39 -54.66 -1.80 0.41
C MET A 39 -53.64 -0.87 -0.28
N ILE A 40 -53.00 -1.33 -1.35
CA ILE A 40 -51.94 -0.60 -2.06
C ILE A 40 -52.50 0.19 -3.26
N GLU A 41 -53.51 -0.31 -3.96
CA GLU A 41 -54.04 0.29 -5.20
C GLU A 41 -55.11 1.41 -4.98
N GLY A 42 -55.51 1.69 -3.75
CA GLY A 42 -56.41 2.80 -3.48
C GLY A 42 -55.71 4.16 -3.53
N ASN A 43 -56.05 5.03 -4.49
CA ASN A 43 -55.69 6.45 -4.47
C ASN A 43 -56.14 7.08 -3.15
N VAL A 44 -55.20 7.42 -2.29
CA VAL A 44 -55.46 8.16 -1.05
C VAL A 44 -55.30 9.63 -1.40
N ASP A 45 -56.44 10.35 -1.43
CA ASP A 45 -56.38 11.82 -1.41
C ASP A 45 -55.84 12.25 -0.04
N VAL A 46 -54.60 12.62 0.01
CA VAL A 46 -53.87 13.12 1.20
C VAL A 46 -53.78 14.65 1.21
N SER A 47 -54.75 15.35 0.65
CA SER A 47 -54.82 16.79 0.79
C SER A 47 -55.04 17.17 2.27
N GLY A 48 -53.93 17.32 3.01
CA GLY A 48 -53.92 17.81 4.40
C GLY A 48 -53.36 16.90 5.47
N SER A 49 -52.83 15.70 5.17
CA SER A 49 -52.24 14.81 6.18
C SER A 49 -50.84 14.39 5.77
N THR A 50 -49.83 14.79 6.53
CA THR A 50 -48.51 14.23 6.42
C THR A 50 -48.54 12.80 6.97
N VAL A 51 -48.68 11.81 6.09
CA VAL A 51 -48.50 10.41 6.48
C VAL A 51 -46.98 10.19 6.57
N LYS A 52 -46.42 10.16 7.78
CA LYS A 52 -45.10 9.59 7.99
C LYS A 52 -45.24 8.09 7.73
N VAL A 53 -44.76 7.65 6.57
CA VAL A 53 -44.47 6.23 6.34
C VAL A 53 -43.30 5.90 7.23
N ASP A 54 -43.49 5.00 8.16
CA ASP A 54 -42.37 4.49 8.96
C ASP A 54 -41.57 3.52 8.07
N ASP A 55 -40.52 4.05 7.43
CA ASP A 55 -39.62 3.28 6.56
C ASP A 55 -38.47 2.63 7.36
N SER A 56 -38.51 2.66 8.71
CA SER A 56 -37.41 2.16 9.57
C SER A 56 -37.07 0.69 9.31
N ASP A 57 -38.08 -0.20 9.20
CA ASP A 57 -37.84 -1.61 8.88
C ASP A 57 -37.16 -1.80 7.52
N LYS A 58 -37.47 -0.95 6.56
CA LYS A 58 -36.91 -0.99 5.21
C LYS A 58 -35.46 -0.48 5.21
N ILE A 59 -35.18 0.55 5.99
CA ILE A 59 -33.81 1.11 6.15
C ILE A 59 -32.92 0.11 6.84
N GLU A 60 -33.39 -0.51 7.94
CA GLU A 60 -32.63 -1.56 8.65
C GLU A 60 -32.33 -2.74 7.72
N ASN A 61 -33.31 -3.17 6.91
CA ASN A 61 -33.09 -4.21 5.92
C ASN A 61 -32.06 -3.82 4.85
N TYR A 62 -32.12 -2.58 4.33
CA TYR A 62 -31.10 -2.10 3.38
C TYR A 62 -29.69 -1.99 4.02
N LEU A 63 -29.58 -1.58 5.29
CA LEU A 63 -28.31 -1.58 6.01
C LEU A 63 -27.73 -2.99 6.11
N MET A 64 -28.54 -3.97 6.47
CA MET A 64 -28.14 -5.36 6.54
C MET A 64 -27.70 -5.89 5.15
N MET A 65 -28.44 -5.58 4.09
CA MET A 65 -28.09 -5.97 2.71
C MET A 65 -26.79 -5.29 2.27
N ALA A 66 -26.61 -4.00 2.58
CA ALA A 66 -25.38 -3.26 2.27
C ALA A 66 -24.19 -3.87 2.99
N GLN A 67 -24.31 -4.20 4.28
CA GLN A 67 -23.24 -4.83 5.04
C GLN A 67 -22.91 -6.22 4.48
N ASN A 68 -23.90 -7.06 4.21
CA ASN A 68 -23.70 -8.39 3.63
C ASN A 68 -23.00 -8.32 2.25
N ALA A 69 -23.42 -7.38 1.39
CA ALA A 69 -22.78 -7.14 0.10
C ALA A 69 -21.31 -6.70 0.26
N TYR A 70 -21.04 -5.79 1.22
CA TYR A 70 -19.69 -5.34 1.53
C TYR A 70 -18.81 -6.49 2.01
N ASP A 71 -19.28 -7.30 2.95
CA ASP A 71 -18.54 -8.44 3.52
C ASP A 71 -18.31 -9.56 2.48
N ALA A 72 -19.22 -9.69 1.51
CA ALA A 72 -19.06 -10.57 0.35
C ALA A 72 -18.10 -10.03 -0.74
N GLY A 73 -17.55 -8.80 -0.55
CA GLY A 73 -16.66 -8.16 -1.53
C GLY A 73 -17.40 -7.47 -2.70
N ASN A 74 -18.73 -7.42 -2.68
CA ASN A 74 -19.55 -6.73 -3.70
C ASN A 74 -19.73 -5.25 -3.34
N GLN A 75 -18.64 -4.47 -3.47
CA GLN A 75 -18.61 -3.07 -3.05
C GLN A 75 -19.61 -2.19 -3.80
N LYS A 76 -19.84 -2.48 -5.09
CA LYS A 76 -20.79 -1.73 -5.91
C LYS A 76 -22.23 -1.91 -5.44
N GLU A 77 -22.61 -3.12 -5.07
CA GLU A 77 -23.95 -3.42 -4.55
C GLU A 77 -24.13 -2.82 -3.17
N ALA A 78 -23.10 -2.91 -2.30
CA ALA A 78 -23.10 -2.25 -0.99
C ALA A 78 -23.34 -0.74 -1.13
N GLU A 79 -22.63 -0.07 -2.03
CA GLU A 79 -22.81 1.35 -2.31
C GLU A 79 -24.23 1.67 -2.81
N ASN A 80 -24.80 0.82 -3.66
CA ASN A 80 -26.18 1.01 -4.16
C ASN A 80 -27.22 0.95 -3.04
N TYR A 81 -27.09 0.01 -2.09
CA TYR A 81 -28.00 -0.03 -0.94
C TYR A 81 -27.80 1.17 -0.02
N CYS A 82 -26.55 1.61 0.21
CA CYS A 82 -26.29 2.83 0.96
C CYS A 82 -26.94 4.06 0.32
N ASN A 83 -26.90 4.19 -1.01
CA ASN A 83 -27.54 5.29 -1.72
C ASN A 83 -29.06 5.29 -1.52
N LYS A 84 -29.74 4.13 -1.55
CA LYS A 84 -31.17 4.02 -1.28
C LYS A 84 -31.55 4.47 0.13
N ILE A 85 -30.68 4.19 1.12
CA ILE A 85 -30.88 4.66 2.48
C ILE A 85 -30.74 6.18 2.55
N ILE A 86 -29.67 6.72 1.97
CA ILE A 86 -29.36 8.15 1.96
C ILE A 86 -30.44 8.97 1.22
N GLU A 87 -31.09 8.40 0.20
CA GLU A 87 -32.21 9.03 -0.48
C GLU A 87 -33.44 9.20 0.45
N THR A 88 -33.61 8.30 1.42
CA THR A 88 -34.72 8.31 2.37
C THR A 88 -34.35 9.02 3.67
N GLU A 89 -33.17 8.76 4.19
CA GLU A 89 -32.56 9.35 5.38
C GLU A 89 -31.18 9.93 5.08
N PRO A 90 -31.07 11.19 4.63
CA PRO A 90 -29.81 11.82 4.25
C PRO A 90 -28.79 11.96 5.39
N ASP A 91 -29.27 11.89 6.63
CA ASP A 91 -28.48 11.99 7.87
C ASP A 91 -28.12 10.61 8.49
N ASN A 92 -28.44 9.51 7.83
CA ASN A 92 -28.08 8.18 8.30
C ASN A 92 -26.57 7.96 8.26
N TYR A 93 -25.89 8.13 9.42
CA TYR A 93 -24.43 8.05 9.53
C TYR A 93 -23.89 6.66 9.21
N GLN A 94 -24.63 5.59 9.45
CA GLN A 94 -24.21 4.21 9.16
C GLN A 94 -24.15 3.96 7.66
N ALA A 95 -25.14 4.47 6.92
CA ALA A 95 -25.12 4.40 5.46
C ALA A 95 -23.95 5.20 4.87
N TRP A 96 -23.68 6.40 5.38
CA TRP A 96 -22.52 7.18 4.95
C TRP A 96 -21.20 6.51 5.28
N LEU A 97 -21.06 5.90 6.46
CA LEU A 97 -19.87 5.14 6.85
C LEU A 97 -19.62 3.98 5.90
N LEU A 98 -20.64 3.17 5.62
CA LEU A 98 -20.50 2.01 4.75
C LEU A 98 -20.30 2.41 3.29
N LYS A 99 -20.95 3.49 2.83
CA LYS A 99 -20.71 4.08 1.50
C LYS A 99 -19.27 4.52 1.33
N GLY A 100 -18.68 5.19 2.34
CA GLY A 100 -17.29 5.61 2.30
C GLY A 100 -16.32 4.43 2.13
N LYS A 101 -16.56 3.35 2.87
CA LYS A 101 -15.81 2.09 2.70
C LYS A 101 -15.98 1.52 1.30
N ALA A 102 -17.24 1.31 0.88
CA ALA A 102 -17.55 0.70 -0.41
C ALA A 102 -17.00 1.50 -1.58
N ALA A 103 -17.10 2.84 -1.56
CA ALA A 103 -16.54 3.71 -2.59
C ALA A 103 -15.00 3.60 -2.64
N GLY A 104 -14.34 3.65 -1.48
CA GLY A 104 -12.89 3.57 -1.39
C GLY A 104 -12.33 2.27 -1.98
N TRP A 105 -12.87 1.12 -1.60
CA TRP A 105 -12.43 -0.19 -2.08
C TRP A 105 -12.80 -0.52 -3.53
N GLN A 106 -13.57 0.31 -4.22
CA GLN A 106 -13.76 0.25 -5.67
C GLN A 106 -12.68 1.00 -6.45
N SER A 107 -11.70 1.58 -5.78
CA SER A 107 -10.61 2.29 -6.45
C SER A 107 -9.74 1.35 -7.27
N THR A 108 -9.30 1.84 -8.41
CA THR A 108 -8.32 1.19 -9.29
C THR A 108 -7.23 2.19 -9.66
N LEU A 109 -6.11 1.76 -10.23
CA LEU A 109 -5.06 2.68 -10.72
C LEU A 109 -5.59 3.73 -11.70
N ARG A 110 -6.60 3.37 -12.51
CA ARG A 110 -7.22 4.30 -13.48
C ARG A 110 -8.24 5.25 -12.87
N LYS A 111 -8.85 4.87 -11.74
CA LYS A 111 -9.89 5.64 -11.07
C LYS A 111 -9.78 5.49 -9.56
N ILE A 112 -9.07 6.41 -8.93
CA ILE A 112 -8.93 6.48 -7.48
C ILE A 112 -10.14 7.25 -6.92
N ARG A 113 -10.88 6.64 -5.99
CA ARG A 113 -12.11 7.18 -5.39
C ARG A 113 -11.91 7.64 -3.94
N ILE A 114 -10.69 8.04 -3.59
CA ILE A 114 -10.37 8.46 -2.21
C ILE A 114 -11.15 9.71 -1.79
N GLU A 115 -11.37 10.64 -2.68
CA GLU A 115 -12.13 11.88 -2.42
C GLU A 115 -13.60 11.57 -2.11
N GLU A 116 -14.22 10.67 -2.88
CA GLU A 116 -15.59 10.22 -2.64
C GLU A 116 -15.70 9.51 -1.27
N SER A 117 -14.72 8.65 -0.95
CA SER A 117 -14.64 7.94 0.33
C SER A 117 -14.51 8.93 1.51
N VAL A 118 -13.60 9.89 1.42
CA VAL A 118 -13.38 10.92 2.46
C VAL A 118 -14.60 11.80 2.64
N SER A 119 -15.27 12.19 1.54
CA SER A 119 -16.53 12.96 1.59
C SER A 119 -17.61 12.19 2.35
N ALA A 120 -17.80 10.91 2.04
CA ALA A 120 -18.77 10.06 2.74
C ALA A 120 -18.44 9.87 4.22
N PHE A 121 -17.15 9.66 4.56
CA PHE A 121 -16.72 9.57 5.96
C PHE A 121 -16.94 10.86 6.75
N ASN A 122 -16.70 12.03 6.14
CA ASN A 122 -17.02 13.30 6.79
C ASN A 122 -18.54 13.41 7.06
N LYS A 123 -19.39 13.03 6.11
CA LYS A 123 -20.86 12.97 6.32
C LYS A 123 -21.25 12.02 7.45
N ALA A 124 -20.58 10.86 7.54
CA ALA A 124 -20.81 9.94 8.66
C ALA A 124 -20.43 10.55 10.01
N LEU A 125 -19.33 11.31 10.09
CA LEU A 125 -18.91 12.00 11.32
C LEU A 125 -19.82 13.18 11.68
N ASP A 126 -20.32 13.91 10.68
CA ASP A 126 -21.19 15.07 10.89
C ASP A 126 -22.59 14.66 11.39
N ASN A 127 -23.04 13.45 11.05
CA ASN A 127 -24.36 12.92 11.38
C ASN A 127 -24.34 11.87 12.51
N ALA A 128 -23.17 11.46 13.00
CA ALA A 128 -23.09 10.47 14.08
C ALA A 128 -23.63 11.03 15.39
N PRO A 129 -24.53 10.31 16.10
CA PRO A 129 -24.94 10.69 17.44
C PRO A 129 -23.75 10.81 18.40
N GLU A 130 -23.82 11.71 19.38
CA GLU A 130 -22.71 12.00 20.30
C GLU A 130 -22.17 10.73 20.97
N GLU A 131 -23.05 9.84 21.41
CA GLU A 131 -22.71 8.54 22.00
C GLU A 131 -21.99 7.55 21.05
N LYS A 132 -22.14 7.74 19.73
CA LYS A 132 -21.53 6.91 18.69
C LYS A 132 -20.34 7.56 18.00
N LEU A 133 -20.12 8.83 18.23
CA LEU A 133 -19.13 9.64 17.51
C LEU A 133 -17.70 9.10 17.68
N GLU A 134 -17.27 8.77 18.90
CA GLU A 134 -15.92 8.26 19.14
C GLU A 134 -15.69 6.87 18.55
N GLU A 135 -16.70 5.99 18.61
CA GLU A 135 -16.67 4.69 17.93
C GLU A 135 -16.56 4.85 16.41
N THR A 136 -17.33 5.80 15.86
CA THR A 136 -17.34 6.10 14.42
C THR A 136 -16.01 6.70 13.97
N LYS A 137 -15.43 7.64 14.71
CA LYS A 137 -14.08 8.17 14.47
C LYS A 137 -13.04 7.06 14.41
N LYS A 138 -13.03 6.15 15.40
CA LYS A 138 -12.10 5.02 15.44
C LYS A 138 -12.23 4.12 14.21
N LYS A 139 -13.47 3.78 13.81
CA LYS A 139 -13.75 2.95 12.63
C LYS A 139 -13.25 3.63 11.35
N ILE A 140 -13.57 4.91 11.17
CA ILE A 140 -13.16 5.68 10.01
C ILE A 140 -11.65 5.86 9.96
N GLY A 141 -11.01 6.20 11.08
CA GLY A 141 -9.57 6.40 11.14
C GLY A 141 -8.78 5.16 10.74
N VAL A 142 -9.18 4.00 11.25
CA VAL A 142 -8.57 2.72 10.86
C VAL A 142 -8.82 2.41 9.38
N GLU A 143 -10.02 2.65 8.89
CA GLU A 143 -10.40 2.31 7.51
C GLU A 143 -9.70 3.19 6.48
N ILE A 144 -9.64 4.50 6.69
CA ILE A 144 -8.97 5.42 5.76
C ILE A 144 -7.46 5.16 5.67
N ILE A 145 -6.82 4.82 6.79
CA ILE A 145 -5.40 4.44 6.79
C ILE A 145 -5.21 3.16 5.98
N LYS A 146 -6.02 2.12 6.21
CA LYS A 146 -5.95 0.87 5.44
C LYS A 146 -6.13 1.11 3.96
N LEU A 147 -7.13 1.90 3.58
CA LEU A 147 -7.43 2.22 2.19
C LEU A 147 -6.24 2.95 1.53
N CYS A 148 -5.72 3.98 2.17
CA CYS A 148 -4.59 4.74 1.63
C CYS A 148 -3.33 3.88 1.49
N LEU A 149 -3.02 3.03 2.47
CA LEU A 149 -1.87 2.12 2.40
C LEU A 149 -2.06 1.05 1.31
N ALA A 150 -3.27 0.52 1.13
CA ALA A 150 -3.57 -0.44 0.07
C ALA A 150 -3.44 0.17 -1.33
N LEU A 151 -3.92 1.40 -1.51
CA LEU A 151 -3.82 2.13 -2.78
C LEU A 151 -2.38 2.55 -3.08
N MET A 152 -1.64 3.05 -2.07
CA MET A 152 -0.22 3.33 -2.21
C MET A 152 0.56 2.08 -2.60
N LYS A 153 0.27 0.95 -1.93
CA LYS A 153 0.89 -0.33 -2.27
C LYS A 153 0.58 -0.74 -3.71
N LEU A 154 -0.64 -0.54 -4.19
CA LEU A 154 -1.01 -0.86 -5.57
C LEU A 154 -0.21 -0.03 -6.59
N CYS A 155 -0.03 1.28 -6.36
CA CYS A 155 0.82 2.14 -7.18
C CYS A 155 2.30 1.68 -7.12
N CYS A 156 2.79 1.36 -5.92
CA CYS A 156 4.14 0.87 -5.70
C CYS A 156 4.39 -0.48 -6.40
N ASP A 157 3.49 -1.44 -6.30
CA ASP A 157 3.60 -2.75 -6.95
C ASP A 157 3.60 -2.64 -8.48
N ASN A 158 2.86 -1.64 -9.03
CA ASN A 158 2.88 -1.35 -10.46
C ASN A 158 4.24 -0.76 -10.90
N PHE A 159 4.77 0.21 -10.15
CA PHE A 159 6.08 0.79 -10.41
C PHE A 159 7.22 -0.23 -10.25
N GLU A 160 7.16 -1.09 -9.23
CA GLU A 160 8.14 -2.18 -9.02
C GLU A 160 8.31 -3.05 -10.27
N LYS A 161 7.20 -3.42 -10.90
CA LYS A 161 7.18 -4.30 -12.09
C LYS A 161 7.51 -3.54 -13.38
N TYR A 162 7.02 -2.33 -13.48
CA TYR A 162 7.08 -1.50 -14.69
C TYR A 162 7.57 -0.09 -14.34
N PRO A 163 8.85 0.07 -13.95
CA PRO A 163 9.38 1.38 -13.60
C PRO A 163 9.40 2.30 -14.82
N SER A 164 8.57 3.33 -14.78
CA SER A 164 8.42 4.34 -15.82
C SER A 164 8.11 5.70 -15.19
N GLU A 165 8.27 6.78 -15.96
CA GLU A 165 7.90 8.12 -15.53
C GLU A 165 6.39 8.23 -15.23
N GLU A 166 5.57 7.50 -15.95
CA GLU A 166 4.12 7.47 -15.79
C GLU A 166 3.72 6.83 -14.45
N ASN A 167 4.24 5.63 -14.17
CA ASN A 167 3.97 4.93 -12.92
C ASN A 167 4.59 5.65 -11.70
N ALA A 168 5.71 6.33 -11.87
CA ALA A 168 6.29 7.17 -10.82
C ALA A 168 5.36 8.35 -10.48
N LYS A 169 4.80 9.02 -11.50
CA LYS A 169 3.82 10.10 -11.32
C LYS A 169 2.55 9.63 -10.62
N GLU A 170 2.11 8.39 -10.84
CA GLU A 170 0.97 7.81 -10.11
C GLU A 170 1.24 7.77 -8.60
N ILE A 171 2.45 7.36 -8.19
CA ILE A 171 2.87 7.37 -6.77
C ILE A 171 2.90 8.80 -6.23
N GLU A 172 3.53 9.75 -6.95
CA GLU A 172 3.60 11.17 -6.55
C GLU A 172 2.20 11.77 -6.38
N GLN A 173 1.34 11.57 -7.36
CA GLN A 173 -0.04 12.08 -7.34
C GLN A 173 -0.85 11.47 -6.20
N PHE A 174 -0.72 10.17 -5.98
CA PHE A 174 -1.43 9.53 -4.88
C PHE A 174 -0.88 9.97 -3.51
N ALA A 175 0.44 10.14 -3.36
CA ALA A 175 1.02 10.70 -2.14
C ALA A 175 0.47 12.11 -1.85
N LEU A 176 0.36 12.96 -2.87
CA LEU A 176 -0.22 14.30 -2.76
C LEU A 176 -1.72 14.25 -2.42
N LEU A 177 -2.52 13.42 -3.12
CA LEU A 177 -3.95 13.24 -2.84
C LEU A 177 -4.20 12.73 -1.42
N SER A 178 -3.42 11.77 -0.95
CA SER A 178 -3.53 11.27 0.42
C SER A 178 -3.23 12.36 1.46
N GLN A 179 -2.25 13.25 1.21
CA GLN A 179 -1.98 14.40 2.05
C GLN A 179 -3.15 15.42 2.05
N MET A 180 -3.70 15.72 0.89
CA MET A 180 -4.77 16.72 0.78
C MET A 180 -6.08 16.28 1.45
N TYR A 181 -6.48 15.03 1.27
CA TYR A 181 -7.80 14.52 1.69
C TYR A 181 -7.72 13.66 2.95
N ALA A 182 -6.83 12.67 2.95
CA ALA A 182 -6.82 11.67 4.02
C ALA A 182 -6.21 12.19 5.32
N LEU A 183 -5.14 12.97 5.30
CA LEU A 183 -4.46 13.45 6.53
C LEU A 183 -5.38 14.26 7.43
N LYS A 184 -6.22 15.14 6.84
CA LYS A 184 -7.19 15.94 7.62
C LYS A 184 -8.21 15.04 8.31
N LEU A 185 -8.69 14.01 7.63
CA LEU A 185 -9.65 13.06 8.18
C LEU A 185 -9.00 12.18 9.25
N VAL A 186 -7.78 11.70 9.01
CA VAL A 186 -7.00 10.89 9.96
C VAL A 186 -6.77 11.68 11.25
N SER A 187 -6.38 12.96 11.15
CA SER A 187 -6.25 13.86 12.29
C SER A 187 -7.57 14.08 13.04
N ARG A 188 -8.66 14.33 12.28
CA ARG A 188 -10.01 14.47 12.87
C ARG A 188 -10.45 13.22 13.64
N CYS A 189 -9.97 12.05 13.23
CA CYS A 189 -10.24 10.77 13.88
C CYS A 189 -9.25 10.42 15.00
N GLY A 190 -8.31 11.30 15.34
CA GLY A 190 -7.34 11.11 16.44
C GLY A 190 -6.34 9.98 16.17
N GLN A 191 -6.05 9.68 14.92
CA GLN A 191 -5.04 8.69 14.53
C GLN A 191 -3.64 9.32 14.46
N ASP A 192 -2.61 8.47 14.61
CA ASP A 192 -1.22 8.88 14.50
C ASP A 192 -0.84 9.13 13.03
N LEU A 193 -0.57 10.40 12.73
CA LEU A 193 -0.18 10.83 11.38
C LEU A 193 1.25 10.45 11.04
N GLU A 194 2.14 10.44 12.00
CA GLU A 194 3.55 10.15 11.76
C GLU A 194 3.75 8.66 11.46
N ASP A 195 3.07 7.78 12.20
CA ASP A 195 3.03 6.34 11.88
C ASP A 195 2.49 6.08 10.47
N PHE A 196 1.45 6.80 10.06
CA PHE A 196 0.91 6.70 8.71
C PHE A 196 1.91 7.15 7.63
N LYS A 197 2.52 8.34 7.80
CA LYS A 197 3.53 8.87 6.88
C LYS A 197 4.75 7.95 6.77
N SER A 198 5.24 7.45 7.90
CA SER A 198 6.34 6.50 7.97
C SER A 198 6.04 5.23 7.17
N LYS A 199 4.84 4.65 7.30
CA LYS A 199 4.41 3.49 6.52
C LYS A 199 4.38 3.76 5.02
N VAL A 200 3.89 4.94 4.59
CA VAL A 200 3.91 5.35 3.17
C VAL A 200 5.35 5.48 2.67
N ALA A 201 6.22 6.13 3.43
CA ALA A 201 7.65 6.27 3.09
C ALA A 201 8.34 4.91 2.94
N ILE A 202 8.05 3.95 3.82
CA ILE A 202 8.57 2.58 3.76
C ILE A 202 8.09 1.88 2.47
N LEU A 203 6.81 1.98 2.11
CA LEU A 203 6.26 1.36 0.89
C LEU A 203 6.96 1.91 -0.37
N ILE A 204 7.10 3.23 -0.48
CA ILE A 204 7.77 3.88 -1.61
C ILE A 204 9.23 3.43 -1.69
N ASN A 205 9.95 3.43 -0.57
CA ASN A 205 11.36 3.03 -0.54
C ASN A 205 11.56 1.56 -0.94
N ILE A 206 10.74 0.64 -0.43
CA ILE A 206 10.79 -0.79 -0.81
C ILE A 206 10.56 -0.96 -2.32
N SER A 207 9.55 -0.27 -2.86
CA SER A 207 9.26 -0.31 -4.30
C SER A 207 10.42 0.22 -5.15
N CYS A 208 11.07 1.31 -4.72
CA CYS A 208 12.24 1.84 -5.39
C CYS A 208 13.41 0.84 -5.40
N VAL A 209 13.67 0.18 -4.28
CA VAL A 209 14.72 -0.85 -4.19
C VAL A 209 14.42 -2.03 -5.11
N ALA A 210 13.18 -2.53 -5.09
CA ALA A 210 12.81 -3.65 -5.95
C ALA A 210 12.86 -3.28 -7.44
N ALA A 211 12.35 -2.10 -7.83
CA ALA A 211 12.45 -1.60 -9.20
C ALA A 211 13.90 -1.45 -9.67
N TRP A 212 14.79 -0.99 -8.78
CA TRP A 212 16.22 -0.88 -9.05
C TRP A 212 16.87 -2.24 -9.25
N GLU A 213 16.77 -3.12 -8.25
CA GLU A 213 17.51 -4.39 -8.25
C GLU A 213 16.93 -5.40 -9.27
N ASP A 214 15.61 -5.43 -9.47
CA ASP A 214 14.98 -6.45 -10.29
C ASP A 214 14.80 -6.04 -11.76
N VAL A 215 14.74 -4.74 -12.06
CA VAL A 215 14.46 -4.26 -13.42
C VAL A 215 15.54 -3.31 -13.93
N ILE A 216 15.73 -2.14 -13.31
CA ILE A 216 16.49 -1.04 -13.91
C ILE A 216 17.96 -1.39 -14.06
N LYS A 217 18.59 -1.83 -12.97
CA LYS A 217 20.00 -2.24 -12.93
C LYS A 217 20.26 -3.42 -13.87
N LYS A 218 19.44 -4.48 -13.78
CA LYS A 218 19.62 -5.69 -14.60
C LYS A 218 19.45 -5.42 -16.09
N GLU A 219 18.50 -4.57 -16.49
CA GLU A 219 18.33 -4.21 -17.91
C GLU A 219 19.53 -3.43 -18.43
N TYR A 220 20.07 -2.49 -17.66
CA TYR A 220 21.20 -1.67 -18.07
C TYR A 220 22.54 -2.45 -18.08
N GLU A 221 22.79 -3.28 -17.05
CA GLU A 221 24.02 -4.06 -16.91
C GLU A 221 24.07 -5.30 -17.82
N ARG A 222 22.97 -5.63 -18.50
CA ARG A 222 22.92 -6.74 -19.44
C ARG A 222 23.87 -6.55 -20.63
N ASP A 223 24.10 -5.30 -21.02
CA ASP A 223 25.02 -4.93 -22.07
C ASP A 223 26.19 -4.13 -21.47
N THR A 224 27.42 -4.58 -21.72
CA THR A 224 28.64 -3.88 -21.29
C THR A 224 28.84 -2.53 -22.00
N HIS A 225 28.18 -2.34 -23.15
CA HIS A 225 28.26 -1.13 -23.96
C HIS A 225 26.86 -0.67 -24.39
N PRO A 226 26.03 -0.19 -23.43
CA PRO A 226 24.65 0.19 -23.72
C PRO A 226 24.55 1.30 -24.76
N SER A 227 23.60 1.20 -25.65
CA SER A 227 23.29 2.21 -26.67
C SER A 227 22.75 3.50 -26.02
N SER A 228 22.71 4.60 -26.80
CA SER A 228 22.11 5.87 -26.36
C SER A 228 20.65 5.68 -25.89
N TYR A 229 19.87 4.82 -26.57
CA TYR A 229 18.49 4.53 -26.18
C TYR A 229 18.39 3.82 -24.82
N GLU A 230 19.22 2.81 -24.60
CA GLU A 230 19.26 2.06 -23.32
C GLU A 230 19.74 2.94 -22.18
N TYR A 231 20.73 3.80 -22.44
CA TYR A 231 21.21 4.78 -21.47
C TYR A 231 20.13 5.81 -21.12
N GLU A 232 19.43 6.38 -22.11
CA GLU A 232 18.33 7.33 -21.84
C GLU A 232 17.21 6.71 -21.04
N LYS A 233 16.83 5.47 -21.36
CA LYS A 233 15.82 4.70 -20.62
C LYS A 233 16.25 4.50 -19.17
N TYR A 234 17.48 4.06 -18.96
CA TYR A 234 18.07 3.89 -17.65
C TYR A 234 18.12 5.20 -16.86
N PHE A 235 18.59 6.28 -17.50
CA PHE A 235 18.70 7.60 -16.89
C PHE A 235 17.34 8.14 -16.41
N LYS A 236 16.30 8.07 -17.25
CA LYS A 236 14.96 8.50 -16.92
C LYS A 236 14.38 7.72 -15.73
N ARG A 237 14.51 6.40 -15.76
CA ARG A 237 14.05 5.54 -14.68
C ARG A 237 14.80 5.77 -13.37
N SER A 238 16.12 5.95 -13.42
CA SER A 238 16.92 6.27 -12.24
C SER A 238 16.55 7.64 -11.65
N LYS A 239 16.19 8.62 -12.48
CA LYS A 239 15.63 9.91 -12.00
C LYS A 239 14.30 9.72 -11.28
N CYS A 240 13.44 8.82 -11.74
CA CYS A 240 12.20 8.47 -11.03
C CYS A 240 12.50 7.89 -9.64
N LEU A 241 13.48 6.99 -9.53
CA LEU A 241 13.89 6.44 -8.23
C LEU A 241 14.37 7.52 -7.27
N ILE A 242 15.20 8.46 -7.77
CA ILE A 242 15.71 9.59 -6.98
C ILE A 242 14.55 10.47 -6.48
N ALA A 243 13.61 10.80 -7.37
CA ALA A 243 12.44 11.62 -7.01
C ALA A 243 11.55 10.92 -5.97
N LEU A 244 11.21 9.66 -6.20
CA LEU A 244 10.37 8.88 -5.27
C LEU A 244 11.07 8.65 -3.92
N THR A 245 12.37 8.37 -3.92
CA THR A 245 13.14 8.23 -2.68
C THR A 245 13.20 9.56 -1.92
N GLN A 246 13.27 10.70 -2.63
CA GLN A 246 13.20 12.01 -2.00
C GLN A 246 11.84 12.23 -1.33
N ILE A 247 10.72 11.86 -1.99
CA ILE A 247 9.38 11.90 -1.38
C ILE A 247 9.34 11.03 -0.11
N ALA A 248 9.92 9.83 -0.16
CA ALA A 248 9.98 8.96 1.01
C ALA A 248 10.81 9.56 2.16
N ILE A 249 11.88 10.31 1.86
CA ILE A 249 12.68 11.04 2.85
C ILE A 249 11.87 12.20 3.43
N ASP A 250 11.17 12.98 2.58
CA ASP A 250 10.41 14.14 3.01
C ASP A 250 9.15 13.78 3.82
N LEU A 251 8.65 12.56 3.66
CA LEU A 251 7.52 12.03 4.45
C LEU A 251 7.95 11.51 5.82
N SER A 252 9.22 11.18 6.01
CA SER A 252 9.73 10.70 7.28
C SER A 252 10.12 11.88 8.16
N ASP A 253 9.76 11.80 9.43
CA ASP A 253 9.93 12.92 10.35
C ASP A 253 11.05 12.64 11.36
N ASN A 254 12.22 12.23 10.91
CA ASN A 254 13.46 12.16 11.67
C ASN A 254 13.97 10.82 12.21
N ASP A 255 15.24 10.66 11.99
CA ASP A 255 16.28 10.04 12.82
C ASP A 255 16.12 8.55 13.13
N ASP A 256 15.39 7.80 12.34
CA ASP A 256 15.32 6.36 12.55
C ASP A 256 16.21 5.56 11.57
N LYS A 257 16.31 4.26 11.82
CA LYS A 257 17.08 3.33 10.98
C LYS A 257 16.54 3.25 9.54
N GLU A 258 15.28 3.61 9.31
CA GLU A 258 14.68 3.62 7.98
C GLU A 258 15.15 4.84 7.18
N ASP A 259 15.43 5.98 7.82
CA ASP A 259 16.07 7.13 7.18
C ASP A 259 17.46 6.79 6.69
N VAL A 260 18.27 6.10 7.50
CA VAL A 260 19.56 5.60 7.07
C VAL A 260 19.48 4.73 5.83
N ARG A 261 18.46 3.85 5.74
CA ARG A 261 18.23 3.02 4.54
C ARG A 261 17.89 3.87 3.32
N ARG A 262 16.99 4.84 3.48
CA ARG A 262 16.59 5.76 2.40
C ARG A 262 17.79 6.58 1.90
N TYR A 263 18.62 7.09 2.80
CA TYR A 263 19.86 7.81 2.44
C TYR A 263 20.85 6.91 1.70
N LYS A 264 21.07 5.67 2.14
CA LYS A 264 21.94 4.69 1.45
C LYS A 264 21.41 4.37 0.05
N ASN A 265 20.10 4.21 -0.12
CA ASN A 265 19.50 3.98 -1.43
C ASN A 265 19.67 5.19 -2.35
N MET A 266 19.48 6.41 -1.85
CA MET A 266 19.74 7.63 -2.60
C MET A 266 21.19 7.73 -3.06
N ILE A 267 22.15 7.43 -2.17
CA ILE A 267 23.60 7.37 -2.50
C ILE A 267 23.83 6.35 -3.62
N THR A 268 23.22 5.17 -3.54
CA THR A 268 23.34 4.12 -4.55
C THR A 268 22.86 4.59 -5.92
N TYR A 269 21.68 5.21 -6.00
CA TYR A 269 21.13 5.67 -7.29
C TYR A 269 21.93 6.82 -7.89
N LEU A 270 22.35 7.78 -7.07
CA LEU A 270 23.18 8.90 -7.51
C LEU A 270 24.57 8.42 -8.00
N THR A 271 25.20 7.51 -7.27
CA THR A 271 26.49 6.91 -7.62
C THR A 271 26.40 6.14 -8.94
N ALA A 272 25.34 5.36 -9.11
CA ALA A 272 25.11 4.60 -10.34
C ALA A 272 24.95 5.54 -11.56
N LEU A 273 24.23 6.66 -11.40
CA LEU A 273 24.12 7.66 -12.47
C LEU A 273 25.44 8.33 -12.80
N ILE A 274 26.27 8.69 -11.79
CA ILE A 274 27.60 9.29 -12.01
C ILE A 274 28.50 8.38 -12.87
N ASN A 275 28.40 7.06 -12.64
CA ASN A 275 29.23 6.05 -13.29
C ASN A 275 28.65 5.56 -14.63
N SER A 276 27.44 5.95 -14.98
CA SER A 276 26.76 5.49 -16.20
C SER A 276 27.16 6.29 -17.45
N CYS A 277 27.11 5.63 -18.60
CA CYS A 277 27.31 6.26 -19.91
C CYS A 277 26.74 5.37 -21.02
N SER A 278 26.56 5.94 -22.23
CA SER A 278 26.35 5.19 -23.46
C SER A 278 27.63 5.07 -24.28
N TYR A 279 27.59 4.23 -25.28
CA TYR A 279 28.71 3.95 -26.17
C TYR A 279 28.33 4.12 -27.64
N LYS A 280 29.31 4.53 -28.44
CA LYS A 280 29.22 4.62 -29.88
C LYS A 280 30.36 3.82 -30.51
N PHE A 281 30.03 3.05 -31.54
CA PHE A 281 31.00 2.28 -32.31
C PHE A 281 31.32 2.98 -33.62
N ASP A 282 32.56 3.02 -34.00
CA ASP A 282 32.97 3.47 -35.31
C ASP A 282 33.00 2.32 -36.32
N SER A 283 33.22 2.62 -37.59
CA SER A 283 33.28 1.65 -38.68
C SER A 283 34.46 0.69 -38.62
N TYR A 284 35.42 0.94 -37.77
CA TYR A 284 36.62 0.12 -37.56
C TYR A 284 36.58 -0.73 -36.28
N GLY A 285 35.42 -0.74 -35.60
CA GLY A 285 35.23 -1.49 -34.35
C GLY A 285 35.77 -0.78 -33.10
N GLY A 286 36.19 0.48 -33.22
CA GLY A 286 36.53 1.32 -32.06
C GLY A 286 35.26 1.67 -31.26
N CYS A 287 35.39 1.64 -29.92
CA CYS A 287 34.29 1.94 -29.00
C CYS A 287 34.64 3.16 -28.17
N THR A 288 33.78 4.16 -28.17
CA THR A 288 33.97 5.39 -27.37
C THR A 288 32.72 5.71 -26.57
N LYS A 289 32.88 6.36 -25.40
CA LYS A 289 31.77 6.86 -24.61
C LYS A 289 31.07 7.98 -25.42
N ASP A 290 29.76 7.83 -25.58
CA ASP A 290 28.94 8.75 -26.37
C ASP A 290 28.21 9.77 -25.49
N LEU A 291 27.38 9.29 -24.56
CA LEU A 291 26.66 10.12 -23.60
C LEU A 291 27.13 9.86 -22.17
N THR A 292 27.39 10.93 -21.47
CA THR A 292 27.70 10.94 -20.02
C THR A 292 27.04 12.15 -19.39
N LEU A 293 26.94 12.15 -18.08
CA LEU A 293 26.51 13.34 -17.34
C LEU A 293 27.54 14.46 -17.51
N SER A 294 27.05 15.70 -17.58
CA SER A 294 27.92 16.88 -17.53
C SER A 294 28.69 16.94 -16.20
N THR A 295 29.85 17.60 -16.22
CA THR A 295 30.69 17.78 -15.02
C THR A 295 29.90 18.50 -13.91
N GLU A 296 29.10 19.49 -14.26
CA GLU A 296 28.24 20.23 -13.31
C GLU A 296 27.22 19.29 -12.64
N THR A 297 26.52 18.48 -13.42
CA THR A 297 25.53 17.52 -12.89
C THR A 297 26.21 16.47 -11.99
N LYS A 298 27.40 15.97 -12.39
CA LYS A 298 28.19 15.05 -11.56
C LYS A 298 28.56 15.68 -10.22
N ASN A 299 29.07 16.91 -10.23
CA ASN A 299 29.45 17.63 -9.01
C ASN A 299 28.22 17.86 -8.09
N ASN A 300 27.07 18.21 -8.67
CA ASN A 300 25.84 18.36 -7.90
C ASN A 300 25.42 17.02 -7.24
N TYR A 301 25.55 15.91 -7.93
CA TYR A 301 25.25 14.59 -7.36
C TYR A 301 26.27 14.18 -6.30
N ILE A 302 27.54 14.46 -6.49
CA ILE A 302 28.59 14.21 -5.48
C ILE A 302 28.30 15.02 -4.20
N ASN A 303 27.92 16.29 -4.33
CA ASN A 303 27.56 17.11 -3.17
C ASN A 303 26.35 16.53 -2.41
N LYS A 304 25.33 16.06 -3.11
CA LYS A 304 24.19 15.37 -2.50
C LYS A 304 24.58 14.07 -1.81
N ILE A 305 25.44 13.27 -2.43
CA ILE A 305 25.97 12.04 -1.82
C ILE A 305 26.67 12.38 -0.50
N MET A 306 27.52 13.42 -0.48
CA MET A 306 28.19 13.88 0.74
C MET A 306 27.23 14.37 1.81
N GLU A 307 26.15 15.04 1.43
CA GLU A 307 25.10 15.47 2.34
C GLU A 307 24.43 14.25 3.02
N TYR A 308 24.06 13.23 2.24
CA TYR A 308 23.45 12.02 2.80
C TYR A 308 24.40 11.22 3.67
N HIS A 309 25.69 11.14 3.34
CA HIS A 309 26.68 10.53 4.23
C HIS A 309 26.78 11.27 5.58
N LYS A 310 26.70 12.60 5.59
CA LYS A 310 26.67 13.39 6.83
C LYS A 310 25.42 13.12 7.64
N LYS A 311 24.25 13.10 7.00
CA LYS A 311 22.97 12.75 7.67
C LYS A 311 23.00 11.35 8.28
N ILE A 312 23.58 10.36 7.59
CA ILE A 312 23.76 9.02 8.16
C ILE A 312 24.65 9.09 9.41
N LYS A 313 25.75 9.85 9.36
CA LYS A 313 26.66 10.00 10.50
C LYS A 313 26.03 10.72 11.70
N GLU A 314 25.09 11.63 11.47
CA GLU A 314 24.31 12.30 12.52
C GLU A 314 23.41 11.31 13.28
N ILE A 315 22.82 10.34 12.55
CA ILE A 315 21.98 9.28 13.13
C ILE A 315 22.82 8.16 13.74
N ASP A 316 23.89 7.77 13.06
CA ASP A 316 24.83 6.73 13.48
C ASP A 316 26.25 7.31 13.59
N PRO A 317 26.67 7.75 14.79
CA PRO A 317 28.01 8.32 15.00
C PRO A 317 29.15 7.36 14.68
N THR A 318 28.90 6.05 14.64
CA THR A 318 29.89 5.03 14.29
C THR A 318 30.12 4.90 12.78
N TYR A 319 29.24 5.51 11.98
CA TYR A 319 29.34 5.47 10.52
C TYR A 319 30.58 6.24 10.03
N GLU A 320 31.42 5.56 9.27
CA GLU A 320 32.58 6.18 8.62
C GLU A 320 32.21 6.65 7.21
N ILE A 321 32.43 7.95 6.95
CA ILE A 321 32.22 8.53 5.62
C ILE A 321 33.32 8.04 4.71
N PRO A 322 33.04 7.39 3.56
CA PRO A 322 34.09 6.89 2.65
C PRO A 322 34.96 8.00 2.09
N GLN A 323 36.26 7.70 1.88
CA GLN A 323 37.18 8.67 1.28
C GLN A 323 36.78 9.09 -0.15
N ASN A 324 36.20 8.14 -0.92
CA ASN A 324 35.63 8.40 -2.25
C ASN A 324 34.13 8.10 -2.24
N PRO A 325 33.31 9.03 -1.76
CA PRO A 325 31.88 8.80 -1.54
C PRO A 325 31.09 8.35 -2.78
N GLN A 326 31.54 8.76 -3.97
CA GLN A 326 30.93 8.38 -5.24
C GLN A 326 31.22 6.92 -5.66
N ASN A 327 32.10 6.22 -4.99
CA ASN A 327 32.45 4.82 -5.30
C ASN A 327 31.80 3.82 -4.34
N THR A 328 31.10 4.29 -3.34
CA THR A 328 30.35 3.43 -2.41
C THR A 328 29.04 2.98 -3.04
N ILE A 329 29.13 2.07 -3.98
CA ILE A 329 28.00 1.19 -4.26
C ILE A 329 27.84 0.34 -3.01
N ALA A 330 26.74 0.45 -2.31
CA ALA A 330 26.40 -0.52 -1.28
C ALA A 330 26.42 -1.89 -1.99
N SER A 331 27.45 -2.69 -1.69
CA SER A 331 27.48 -4.06 -2.16
C SER A 331 26.21 -4.71 -1.63
N SER A 332 25.27 -5.01 -2.52
CA SER A 332 24.10 -5.83 -2.22
C SER A 332 24.60 -7.27 -1.98
N GLY A 333 25.42 -7.40 -0.97
CA GLY A 333 26.03 -8.66 -0.60
C GLY A 333 25.01 -9.58 0.04
N GLY A 334 24.87 -10.70 -0.53
CA GLY A 334 23.87 -11.76 -0.44
C GLY A 334 23.67 -12.54 0.86
N CYS A 335 23.73 -11.98 2.05
CA CYS A 335 23.31 -12.67 3.27
C CYS A 335 21.82 -12.40 3.60
N TYR A 336 20.93 -12.54 2.62
CA TYR A 336 19.53 -12.15 2.67
C TYR A 336 18.77 -12.64 3.93
N VAL A 337 18.87 -13.93 4.26
CA VAL A 337 18.16 -14.49 5.42
C VAL A 337 18.70 -13.94 6.72
N ALA A 338 20.03 -13.86 6.87
CA ALA A 338 20.65 -13.34 8.07
C ALA A 338 20.34 -11.84 8.23
N THR A 339 20.43 -11.06 7.17
CA THR A 339 20.07 -9.64 7.17
C THR A 339 18.60 -9.42 7.55
N ALA A 340 17.66 -10.23 7.04
CA ALA A 340 16.25 -10.14 7.40
C ALA A 340 16.00 -10.50 8.89
N VAL A 341 16.77 -11.42 9.44
CA VAL A 341 16.64 -11.88 10.83
C VAL A 341 17.27 -10.90 11.82
N TYR A 342 18.47 -10.39 11.53
CA TYR A 342 19.20 -9.48 12.40
C TYR A 342 18.89 -8.01 12.15
N GLY A 343 18.24 -7.71 11.02
CA GLY A 343 17.80 -6.35 10.69
C GLY A 343 18.88 -5.46 10.06
N SER A 344 20.10 -5.95 9.94
CA SER A 344 21.22 -5.23 9.31
C SER A 344 22.13 -6.19 8.57
N TYR A 345 22.66 -5.75 7.42
CA TYR A 345 23.76 -6.43 6.72
C TYR A 345 25.10 -6.21 7.43
N ASP A 346 25.24 -5.07 8.06
CA ASP A 346 26.43 -4.66 8.80
C ASP A 346 26.16 -4.74 10.31
N CYS A 347 26.19 -5.97 10.85
CA CYS A 347 26.16 -6.26 12.26
C CYS A 347 27.10 -7.44 12.58
N PRO A 348 27.53 -7.58 13.84
CA PRO A 348 28.52 -8.58 14.27
C PRO A 348 28.22 -9.99 13.80
N GLU A 349 26.97 -10.40 13.91
CA GLU A 349 26.53 -11.74 13.53
C GLU A 349 26.62 -11.97 12.01
N VAL A 350 26.24 -10.96 11.23
CA VAL A 350 26.27 -11.05 9.76
C VAL A 350 27.72 -10.96 9.26
N TRP A 351 28.60 -10.15 9.85
CA TRP A 351 30.01 -10.11 9.53
C TRP A 351 30.70 -11.48 9.74
N THR A 352 30.40 -12.15 10.85
CA THR A 352 30.90 -13.51 11.13
C THR A 352 30.46 -14.50 10.03
N LEU A 353 29.19 -14.46 9.61
CA LEU A 353 28.63 -15.32 8.57
C LEU A 353 29.24 -15.02 7.19
N ARG A 354 29.49 -13.75 6.86
CA ARG A 354 30.11 -13.31 5.61
C ARG A 354 31.55 -13.79 5.53
N ARG A 355 32.33 -13.67 6.61
CA ARG A 355 33.68 -14.22 6.69
C ARG A 355 33.73 -15.73 6.45
N TYR A 356 32.82 -16.47 7.07
CA TYR A 356 32.70 -17.91 6.85
C TYR A 356 32.33 -18.25 5.41
N ARG A 357 31.39 -17.50 4.82
CA ARG A 357 31.03 -17.63 3.40
C ARG A 357 32.26 -17.49 2.50
N ASP A 358 33.04 -16.44 2.71
CA ASP A 358 34.13 -16.05 1.81
C ASP A 358 35.43 -16.83 2.05
N LYS A 359 35.69 -17.28 3.28
CA LYS A 359 36.90 -18.03 3.62
C LYS A 359 36.75 -19.53 3.41
N ASP A 360 35.68 -20.14 3.92
CA ASP A 360 35.51 -21.60 3.96
C ASP A 360 34.54 -22.13 2.92
N LEU A 361 33.33 -21.56 2.85
CA LEU A 361 32.34 -22.05 1.91
C LEU A 361 32.80 -21.86 0.47
N ALA A 362 33.28 -20.70 0.12
CA ALA A 362 33.71 -20.40 -1.21
C ALA A 362 35.02 -21.11 -1.61
N ALA A 363 35.81 -21.57 -0.66
CA ALA A 363 37.03 -22.32 -0.92
C ALA A 363 36.73 -23.70 -1.52
N THR A 364 35.50 -24.25 -1.29
CA THR A 364 35.15 -25.58 -1.76
C THR A 364 34.14 -25.52 -2.92
N TRP A 365 34.14 -26.52 -3.82
CA TRP A 365 33.22 -26.55 -4.93
C TRP A 365 31.75 -26.75 -4.45
N HIS A 366 31.54 -27.54 -3.41
CA HIS A 366 30.21 -27.73 -2.80
C HIS A 366 29.70 -26.43 -2.15
N GLY A 367 30.58 -25.69 -1.47
CA GLY A 367 30.26 -24.41 -0.87
C GLY A 367 29.90 -23.35 -1.91
N ARG A 368 30.61 -23.30 -3.05
CA ARG A 368 30.22 -22.41 -4.18
C ARG A 368 28.88 -22.80 -4.76
N ALA A 369 28.58 -24.07 -4.94
CA ALA A 369 27.27 -24.53 -5.40
C ALA A 369 26.17 -24.15 -4.40
N PHE A 370 26.42 -24.29 -3.08
CA PHE A 370 25.50 -23.85 -2.04
C PHE A 370 25.27 -22.34 -2.08
N ILE A 371 26.32 -21.53 -2.21
CA ILE A 371 26.22 -20.07 -2.32
C ILE A 371 25.36 -19.70 -3.54
N TYR A 372 25.59 -20.32 -4.68
CA TYR A 372 24.81 -20.07 -5.89
C TYR A 372 23.32 -20.38 -5.70
N ILE A 373 22.99 -21.55 -5.13
CA ILE A 373 21.60 -21.96 -4.86
C ILE A 373 20.97 -21.04 -3.81
N TYR A 374 21.73 -20.70 -2.75
CA TYR A 374 21.28 -19.78 -1.72
C TYR A 374 20.90 -18.43 -2.29
N TYR A 375 21.72 -17.86 -3.18
CA TYR A 375 21.45 -16.57 -3.81
C TYR A 375 20.32 -16.61 -4.82
N ALA A 376 20.06 -17.74 -5.45
CA ALA A 376 18.93 -17.92 -6.34
C ALA A 376 17.59 -17.99 -5.58
N ILE A 377 17.57 -18.54 -4.34
CA ILE A 377 16.33 -18.85 -3.61
C ILE A 377 16.07 -17.84 -2.48
N SER A 378 17.11 -17.42 -1.75
CA SER A 378 16.94 -16.63 -0.54
C SER A 378 16.30 -15.24 -0.74
N PRO A 379 16.54 -14.49 -1.84
CA PRO A 379 15.84 -13.22 -2.07
C PRO A 379 14.33 -13.39 -2.14
N THR A 380 13.88 -14.43 -2.84
CA THR A 380 12.45 -14.74 -2.98
C THR A 380 11.81 -15.16 -1.65
N LEU A 381 12.50 -15.99 -0.87
CA LEU A 381 12.04 -16.40 0.46
C LEU A 381 11.95 -15.22 1.43
N VAL A 382 12.96 -14.35 1.43
CA VAL A 382 13.01 -13.17 2.29
C VAL A 382 11.96 -12.15 1.84
N LYS A 383 11.74 -11.98 0.54
CA LYS A 383 10.68 -11.11 0.01
C LYS A 383 9.29 -11.55 0.50
N TRP A 384 9.01 -12.85 0.57
CA TRP A 384 7.69 -13.35 0.98
C TRP A 384 7.52 -13.42 2.50
N PHE A 385 8.55 -13.84 3.23
CA PHE A 385 8.44 -14.22 4.64
C PHE A 385 9.36 -13.41 5.58
N GLY A 386 10.38 -12.72 5.06
CA GLY A 386 11.43 -12.08 5.86
C GLY A 386 10.94 -11.00 6.84
N HIS A 387 9.78 -10.39 6.56
CA HIS A 387 9.14 -9.41 7.44
C HIS A 387 8.27 -10.05 8.54
N THR A 388 7.96 -11.34 8.44
CA THR A 388 7.08 -12.02 9.39
C THR A 388 7.81 -12.38 10.69
N VAL A 389 7.12 -12.21 11.83
CA VAL A 389 7.65 -12.57 13.16
C VAL A 389 7.99 -14.06 13.23
N TRP A 390 7.17 -14.91 12.60
CA TRP A 390 7.38 -16.35 12.55
C TRP A 390 8.70 -16.71 11.84
N PHE A 391 8.97 -16.14 10.68
CA PHE A 391 10.19 -16.36 9.90
C PHE A 391 11.44 -15.97 10.71
N LYS A 392 11.41 -14.75 11.27
CA LYS A 392 12.51 -14.23 12.09
C LYS A 392 12.78 -15.14 13.31
N LYS A 393 11.72 -15.55 14.01
CA LYS A 393 11.84 -16.42 15.20
C LYS A 393 12.37 -17.81 14.84
N MET A 394 11.92 -18.38 13.73
CA MET A 394 12.36 -19.69 13.25
C MET A 394 13.85 -19.71 12.88
N TRP A 395 14.33 -18.69 12.19
CA TRP A 395 15.71 -18.63 11.73
C TRP A 395 16.68 -18.11 12.79
N ARG A 396 16.23 -17.24 13.69
CA ARG A 396 17.11 -16.61 14.69
C ARG A 396 17.87 -17.62 15.53
N GLY A 397 17.20 -18.58 16.12
CA GLY A 397 17.87 -19.59 16.95
C GLY A 397 18.88 -20.44 16.19
N LYS A 398 18.63 -20.74 14.90
CA LYS A 398 19.57 -21.49 14.05
C LYS A 398 20.81 -20.66 13.70
N LEU A 399 20.57 -19.39 13.35
CA LEU A 399 21.66 -18.46 13.01
C LEU A 399 22.50 -18.11 14.23
N ASP A 400 21.90 -17.84 15.39
CA ASP A 400 22.62 -17.57 16.64
C ASP A 400 23.53 -18.74 17.02
N HIS A 401 23.04 -19.97 16.90
CA HIS A 401 23.86 -21.17 17.15
C HIS A 401 25.02 -21.29 16.15
N MET A 402 24.77 -21.00 14.88
CA MET A 402 25.80 -21.03 13.82
C MET A 402 26.85 -19.95 14.05
N VAL A 403 26.44 -18.72 14.33
CA VAL A 403 27.35 -17.58 14.61
C VAL A 403 28.24 -17.91 15.80
N LYS A 404 27.66 -18.36 16.93
CA LYS A 404 28.43 -18.74 18.11
C LYS A 404 29.48 -19.82 17.81
N LYS A 405 29.08 -20.86 17.06
CA LYS A 405 30.01 -21.93 16.66
C LYS A 405 31.14 -21.45 15.76
N LEU A 406 30.88 -20.42 14.92
CA LEU A 406 31.92 -19.82 14.08
C LEU A 406 32.84 -18.92 14.89
N GLN A 407 32.32 -18.14 15.82
CA GLN A 407 33.10 -17.32 16.75
C GLN A 407 34.02 -18.21 17.63
N ASP A 408 33.48 -19.32 18.14
CA ASP A 408 34.28 -20.34 18.86
C ASP A 408 35.42 -20.94 18.01
N LYS A 409 35.30 -20.90 16.67
CA LYS A 409 36.36 -21.31 15.72
C LYS A 409 37.30 -20.18 15.33
N GLY A 410 37.14 -18.98 15.91
CA GLY A 410 38.01 -17.84 15.68
C GLY A 410 37.60 -16.91 14.54
N TYR A 411 36.32 -16.98 14.08
CA TYR A 411 35.79 -15.98 13.17
C TYR A 411 35.42 -14.70 13.95
N GLU A 412 36.03 -13.61 13.53
CA GLU A 412 35.81 -12.30 14.15
C GLU A 412 34.43 -11.75 13.83
N ASP A 413 33.91 -10.94 14.75
CA ASP A 413 32.65 -10.23 14.66
C ASP A 413 32.82 -8.72 14.38
N THR A 414 34.02 -8.34 13.89
CA THR A 414 34.36 -6.97 13.51
C THR A 414 33.89 -6.63 12.10
N PRO A 415 33.78 -5.35 11.69
CA PRO A 415 33.41 -4.94 10.35
C PRO A 415 34.15 -5.72 9.24
N TYR A 416 33.42 -6.11 8.23
CA TYR A 416 33.90 -6.97 7.17
C TYR A 416 33.43 -6.52 5.78
N GLU A 417 34.38 -6.37 4.86
CA GLU A 417 34.08 -6.12 3.44
C GLU A 417 34.05 -7.43 2.66
N ASP A 418 33.02 -7.57 1.78
CA ASP A 418 32.86 -8.76 0.95
C ASP A 418 34.02 -8.92 -0.04
N LYS A 419 34.38 -10.16 -0.32
CA LYS A 419 35.22 -10.46 -1.46
C LYS A 419 34.39 -10.39 -2.75
N GLU A 420 34.92 -9.76 -3.78
CA GLU A 420 34.36 -9.84 -5.13
C GLU A 420 34.47 -11.28 -5.65
N TRP A 421 33.40 -11.80 -6.26
CA TRP A 421 33.27 -13.16 -6.78
C TRP A 421 33.07 -13.15 -8.28
#